data_92404cd2805cd6f19ca6eb7f0bfc766a
#
_entry.id   92404cd2805cd6f19ca6eb7f0bfc766a
#
_cell.length_a   1.000
_cell.length_b   1.000
_cell.length_c   1.000
_cell.angle_alpha   90.00
_cell.angle_beta   90.00
_cell.angle_gamma   90.00
#
_symmetry.space_group_name_H-M   'P 1'
#
loop_
_entity.id
_entity.type
_entity.pdbx_description
1 polymer ?
#
loop_
_entity_poly.entity_id
_entity_poly.type
_entity_poly.pdbx_seq_one_letter_code
_entity_poly.pdbx_strand_id
1 'polypeptide(L)'
;MNVKNIGHRAGDEVVQLYVTDMYASVKTRITELKDFTRVHLRPGESKSISFELTPYELSLLNDNMDRVVEKGTFKILVGGVSPQYIAKDRIKDSLGYEDAQKGLSVMLEYNHGFAADFDLALSKVEDNLLAKQRTIWISVKNNGTLMDTGKVEMYVDGRKTGDKVHYELAPGEEKLIPFIVDKDSNQSVVFATKYKVLSI
;
A
#
# COMPACT_ATOMS: atom_id res chain seq x y z
N MET A 1 9.37 -16.79 -13.01
CA MET A 1 10.55 -17.68 -12.82
C MET A 1 10.13 -19.13 -12.77
N ASN A 2 11.07 -20.07 -13.00
CA ASN A 2 10.80 -21.51 -12.83
C ASN A 2 11.44 -22.01 -11.54
N VAL A 3 10.65 -22.77 -10.75
CA VAL A 3 11.12 -23.44 -9.54
C VAL A 3 11.11 -24.95 -9.80
N LYS A 4 12.20 -25.63 -9.51
CA LYS A 4 12.35 -27.07 -9.75
C LYS A 4 12.79 -27.79 -8.48
N ASN A 5 12.14 -28.90 -8.17
CA ASN A 5 12.60 -29.81 -7.13
C ASN A 5 13.72 -30.72 -7.66
N ILE A 6 14.95 -30.48 -7.21
CA ILE A 6 16.12 -31.29 -7.58
C ILE A 6 16.41 -32.40 -6.56
N GLY A 7 15.62 -32.46 -5.49
CA GLY A 7 15.74 -33.48 -4.44
C GLY A 7 15.05 -34.80 -4.83
N HIS A 8 15.20 -35.79 -3.95
CA HIS A 8 14.64 -37.14 -4.11
C HIS A 8 13.28 -37.35 -3.42
N ARG A 9 12.76 -36.32 -2.73
CA ARG A 9 11.48 -36.35 -2.03
C ARG A 9 10.60 -35.19 -2.48
N ALA A 10 9.28 -35.41 -2.49
CA ALA A 10 8.32 -34.34 -2.67
C ALA A 10 8.37 -33.37 -1.45
N GLY A 11 8.16 -32.10 -1.71
CA GLY A 11 8.19 -31.07 -0.67
C GLY A 11 7.53 -29.80 -1.12
N ASP A 12 7.38 -28.88 -0.18
CA ASP A 12 6.84 -27.56 -0.40
C ASP A 12 7.98 -26.53 -0.37
N GLU A 13 7.88 -25.54 -1.26
CA GLU A 13 8.74 -24.35 -1.28
C GLU A 13 7.88 -23.11 -1.12
N VAL A 14 8.39 -22.11 -0.39
CA VAL A 14 7.78 -20.79 -0.29
C VAL A 14 8.62 -19.80 -1.10
N VAL A 15 8.14 -19.51 -2.31
CA VAL A 15 8.79 -18.53 -3.18
C VAL A 15 8.37 -17.14 -2.74
N GLN A 16 9.32 -16.25 -2.48
CA GLN A 16 9.15 -14.94 -1.87
C GLN A 16 9.64 -13.86 -2.84
N LEU A 17 8.90 -12.76 -2.93
CA LEU A 17 9.24 -11.58 -3.72
C LEU A 17 9.64 -10.44 -2.78
N TYR A 18 10.84 -9.92 -2.98
CA TYR A 18 11.37 -8.79 -2.22
C TYR A 18 11.67 -7.61 -3.11
N VAL A 19 11.44 -6.41 -2.59
CA VAL A 19 11.78 -5.14 -3.24
C VAL A 19 12.66 -4.32 -2.33
N THR A 20 13.69 -3.72 -2.90
CA THR A 20 14.57 -2.74 -2.27
C THR A 20 14.56 -1.48 -3.12
N ASP A 21 14.15 -0.36 -2.54
CA ASP A 21 14.40 0.95 -3.13
C ASP A 21 15.86 1.33 -2.87
N MET A 22 16.61 1.56 -3.94
CA MET A 22 18.06 1.80 -3.84
C MET A 22 18.40 3.24 -3.42
N TYR A 23 17.47 4.19 -3.64
CA TYR A 23 17.72 5.62 -3.48
C TYR A 23 16.51 6.38 -2.94
N ALA A 24 15.78 5.78 -1.97
CA ALA A 24 14.64 6.43 -1.34
C ALA A 24 15.01 7.78 -0.72
N SER A 25 14.15 8.79 -0.90
CA SER A 25 14.33 10.13 -0.32
C SER A 25 14.19 10.14 1.20
N VAL A 26 13.51 9.14 1.74
CA VAL A 26 13.31 8.95 3.19
C VAL A 26 13.93 7.64 3.66
N LYS A 27 14.14 7.51 4.96
CA LYS A 27 14.65 6.27 5.53
C LYS A 27 13.59 5.17 5.45
N THR A 28 13.73 4.29 4.49
CA THR A 28 12.91 3.09 4.32
C THR A 28 13.54 1.85 4.95
N ARG A 29 12.83 0.72 4.90
CA ARG A 29 13.41 -0.58 5.19
C ARG A 29 14.40 -0.95 4.09
N ILE A 30 15.47 -1.66 4.47
CA ILE A 30 16.51 -2.06 3.51
C ILE A 30 15.92 -2.95 2.41
N THR A 31 15.00 -3.84 2.77
CA THR A 31 14.33 -4.76 1.84
C THR A 31 12.97 -5.13 2.40
N GLU A 32 11.96 -5.15 1.57
CA GLU A 32 10.58 -5.47 1.97
C GLU A 32 10.07 -6.71 1.23
N LEU A 33 9.46 -7.64 1.97
CA LEU A 33 8.66 -8.71 1.38
C LEU A 33 7.36 -8.12 0.85
N LYS A 34 7.13 -8.25 -0.46
CA LYS A 34 5.95 -7.71 -1.12
C LYS A 34 4.91 -8.79 -1.45
N ASP A 35 5.37 -10.00 -1.76
CA ASP A 35 4.48 -11.11 -2.07
C ASP A 35 5.17 -12.46 -1.81
N PHE A 36 4.39 -13.54 -1.69
CA PHE A 36 4.90 -14.89 -1.61
C PHE A 36 3.87 -15.92 -2.10
N THR A 37 4.36 -17.06 -2.58
CA THR A 37 3.51 -18.19 -2.92
C THR A 37 4.12 -19.51 -2.48
N ARG A 38 3.29 -20.42 -2.01
CA ARG A 38 3.69 -21.78 -1.62
C ARG A 38 3.40 -22.74 -2.76
N VAL A 39 4.39 -23.54 -3.13
CA VAL A 39 4.27 -24.53 -4.20
C VAL A 39 4.70 -25.91 -3.69
N HIS A 40 3.91 -26.93 -4.02
CA HIS A 40 4.28 -28.32 -3.80
C HIS A 40 4.90 -28.90 -5.08
N LEU A 41 6.06 -29.55 -4.96
CA LEU A 41 6.82 -30.11 -6.08
C LEU A 41 7.22 -31.56 -5.78
N ARG A 42 6.92 -32.45 -6.71
CA ARG A 42 7.45 -33.82 -6.73
C ARG A 42 8.93 -33.82 -7.15
N PRO A 43 9.68 -34.91 -6.87
CA PRO A 43 11.05 -35.04 -7.39
C PRO A 43 11.11 -34.83 -8.92
N GLY A 44 11.99 -33.91 -9.36
CA GLY A 44 12.15 -33.55 -10.76
C GLY A 44 11.09 -32.59 -11.31
N GLU A 45 10.01 -32.31 -10.60
CA GLU A 45 8.93 -31.42 -11.05
C GLU A 45 9.40 -29.97 -11.06
N SER A 46 8.91 -29.22 -12.08
CA SER A 46 9.12 -27.78 -12.22
C SER A 46 7.79 -27.06 -12.35
N LYS A 47 7.65 -25.89 -11.72
CA LYS A 47 6.50 -25.00 -11.87
C LYS A 47 6.96 -23.60 -12.19
N SER A 48 6.24 -22.93 -13.08
CA SER A 48 6.42 -21.51 -13.36
C SER A 48 5.65 -20.68 -12.32
N ILE A 49 6.33 -19.71 -11.72
CA ILE A 49 5.77 -18.76 -10.77
C ILE A 49 5.88 -17.36 -11.37
N SER A 50 4.80 -16.61 -11.27
CA SER A 50 4.74 -15.18 -11.63
C SER A 50 4.25 -14.37 -10.43
N PHE A 51 4.84 -13.20 -10.27
CA PHE A 51 4.39 -12.16 -9.36
C PHE A 51 4.08 -10.90 -10.16
N GLU A 52 3.10 -10.15 -9.72
CA GLU A 52 2.78 -8.84 -10.28
C GLU A 52 3.26 -7.75 -9.32
N LEU A 53 3.97 -6.76 -9.85
CA LEU A 53 4.36 -5.56 -9.11
C LEU A 53 3.59 -4.38 -9.70
N THR A 54 2.72 -3.83 -8.89
CA THR A 54 2.03 -2.58 -9.21
C THR A 54 2.80 -1.39 -8.61
N PRO A 55 2.47 -0.15 -8.97
CA PRO A 55 3.03 1.02 -8.31
C PRO A 55 2.86 1.02 -6.79
N TYR A 56 1.84 0.35 -6.27
CA TYR A 56 1.61 0.26 -4.82
C TYR A 56 2.75 -0.48 -4.09
N GLU A 57 3.23 -1.59 -4.63
CA GLU A 57 4.34 -2.37 -4.04
C GLU A 57 5.65 -1.60 -4.07
N LEU A 58 5.82 -0.67 -5.03
CA LEU A 58 7.00 0.19 -5.16
C LEU A 58 6.90 1.47 -4.31
N SER A 59 5.72 1.78 -3.76
CA SER A 59 5.47 3.04 -3.07
C SER A 59 6.06 3.09 -1.67
N LEU A 60 6.40 4.31 -1.24
CA LEU A 60 6.78 4.66 0.11
C LEU A 60 5.90 5.79 0.66
N LEU A 61 5.98 6.06 1.96
CA LEU A 61 5.44 7.26 2.58
C LEU A 61 6.57 8.28 2.73
N ASN A 62 6.40 9.46 2.11
CA ASN A 62 7.35 10.55 2.21
C ASN A 62 7.25 11.28 3.58
N ASP A 63 8.06 12.32 3.80
CA ASP A 63 8.05 13.09 5.05
C ASP A 63 6.72 13.77 5.34
N ASN A 64 5.90 14.03 4.33
CA ASN A 64 4.54 14.57 4.48
C ASN A 64 3.49 13.49 4.75
N MET A 65 3.90 12.21 4.83
CA MET A 65 3.01 11.05 4.93
C MET A 65 2.16 10.81 3.67
N ASP A 66 2.58 11.33 2.52
CA ASP A 66 1.96 11.04 1.24
C ASP A 66 2.55 9.76 0.66
N ARG A 67 1.68 8.92 0.10
CA ARG A 67 2.12 7.72 -0.61
C ARG A 67 2.59 8.10 -2.01
N VAL A 68 3.85 7.82 -2.30
CA VAL A 68 4.48 8.16 -3.57
C VAL A 68 5.32 7.00 -4.09
N VAL A 69 5.45 6.90 -5.40
CA VAL A 69 6.52 6.11 -6.05
C VAL A 69 7.52 7.11 -6.60
N GLU A 70 8.72 7.05 -6.11
CA GLU A 70 9.80 7.93 -6.55
C GLU A 70 10.45 7.37 -7.83
N LYS A 71 10.99 8.28 -8.63
CA LYS A 71 11.85 7.88 -9.74
C LYS A 71 13.13 7.30 -9.16
N GLY A 72 13.55 6.18 -9.68
CA GLY A 72 14.77 5.56 -9.16
C GLY A 72 14.92 4.13 -9.61
N THR A 73 15.87 3.47 -8.97
CA THR A 73 16.21 2.09 -9.23
C THR A 73 15.72 1.21 -8.09
N PHE A 74 14.96 0.21 -8.42
CA PHE A 74 14.49 -0.81 -7.49
C PHE A 74 15.22 -2.13 -7.76
N LYS A 75 15.73 -2.77 -6.71
CA LYS A 75 16.21 -4.14 -6.78
C LYS A 75 15.08 -5.09 -6.43
N ILE A 76 14.73 -5.94 -7.37
CA ILE A 76 13.73 -6.99 -7.21
C ILE A 76 14.46 -8.29 -6.98
N LEU A 77 14.13 -9.02 -5.92
CA LEU A 77 14.69 -10.34 -5.62
C LEU A 77 13.55 -11.34 -5.46
N VAL A 78 13.67 -12.49 -6.14
CA VAL A 78 12.73 -13.61 -5.98
C VAL A 78 13.51 -14.85 -5.59
N GLY A 79 13.15 -15.47 -4.47
CA GLY A 79 13.84 -16.65 -3.95
C GLY A 79 13.10 -17.32 -2.80
N GLY A 80 13.65 -18.42 -2.30
CA GLY A 80 13.08 -19.18 -1.16
C GLY A 80 13.56 -18.69 0.22
N VAL A 81 14.46 -17.70 0.28
CA VAL A 81 15.07 -17.24 1.54
C VAL A 81 15.08 -15.73 1.62
N SER A 82 14.81 -15.19 2.80
CA SER A 82 14.92 -13.75 3.06
C SER A 82 16.35 -13.23 2.86
N PRO A 83 16.56 -12.15 2.09
CA PRO A 83 17.88 -11.60 1.82
C PRO A 83 18.66 -11.17 3.07
N GLN A 84 17.97 -10.87 4.16
CA GLN A 84 18.58 -10.42 5.43
C GLN A 84 18.94 -11.57 6.37
N TYR A 85 18.38 -12.76 6.14
CA TYR A 85 18.55 -13.90 7.05
C TYR A 85 19.74 -14.79 6.70
N ILE A 86 20.64 -14.27 5.89
CA ILE A 86 21.89 -14.94 5.58
C ILE A 86 22.84 -14.69 6.75
N ALA A 87 22.60 -15.39 7.85
CA ALA A 87 23.59 -15.55 8.90
C ALA A 87 24.77 -16.29 8.29
N LYS A 88 25.82 -15.54 7.97
CA LYS A 88 27.05 -15.99 7.31
C LYS A 88 27.70 -17.23 7.96
N ASP A 89 27.30 -17.61 9.15
CA ASP A 89 28.01 -18.56 10.00
C ASP A 89 27.28 -19.88 10.32
N ARG A 90 26.01 -20.06 9.94
CA ARG A 90 25.24 -21.25 10.35
C ARG A 90 24.85 -22.22 9.24
N ILE A 91 25.03 -21.90 7.98
CA ILE A 91 24.55 -22.73 6.86
C ILE A 91 25.70 -23.23 5.96
N LYS A 92 26.96 -22.97 6.33
CA LYS A 92 28.10 -23.34 5.51
C LYS A 92 28.26 -24.85 5.28
N ASP A 93 27.66 -25.68 6.09
CA ASP A 93 28.07 -27.09 6.17
C ASP A 93 27.04 -28.13 5.74
N SER A 94 25.83 -27.80 5.30
CA SER A 94 24.86 -28.86 5.05
C SER A 94 24.07 -28.86 3.75
N LEU A 95 24.05 -27.83 2.92
CA LEU A 95 23.21 -27.81 1.70
C LEU A 95 23.71 -26.83 0.63
N GLY A 96 24.93 -26.90 0.15
CA GLY A 96 25.32 -26.13 -1.04
C GLY A 96 24.87 -24.64 -1.01
N TYR A 97 25.28 -23.94 0.02
CA TYR A 97 24.80 -22.59 0.39
C TYR A 97 24.87 -21.54 -0.74
N GLU A 98 25.81 -21.68 -1.66
CA GLU A 98 25.94 -20.76 -2.80
C GLU A 98 24.76 -20.88 -3.80
N ASP A 99 24.13 -22.04 -3.87
CA ASP A 99 23.00 -22.26 -4.78
C ASP A 99 21.64 -21.85 -4.18
N ALA A 100 21.47 -21.91 -2.86
CA ALA A 100 20.26 -21.45 -2.19
C ALA A 100 20.12 -19.90 -2.19
N GLN A 101 21.22 -19.17 -2.37
CA GLN A 101 21.24 -17.72 -2.48
C GLN A 101 20.99 -17.20 -3.91
N LYS A 102 20.95 -18.06 -4.90
CA LYS A 102 20.68 -17.67 -6.30
C LYS A 102 19.18 -17.45 -6.53
N GLY A 103 18.55 -16.63 -5.69
CA GLY A 103 17.34 -15.94 -6.08
C GLY A 103 17.60 -15.14 -7.35
N LEU A 104 16.60 -15.10 -8.24
CA LEU A 104 16.66 -14.19 -9.37
C LEU A 104 16.61 -12.75 -8.86
N SER A 105 17.61 -11.96 -9.19
CA SER A 105 17.56 -10.52 -8.93
C SER A 105 17.57 -9.76 -10.24
N VAL A 106 16.76 -8.71 -10.31
CA VAL A 106 16.71 -7.78 -11.44
C VAL A 106 16.69 -6.35 -10.91
N MET A 107 17.33 -5.45 -11.63
CA MET A 107 17.23 -4.02 -11.38
C MET A 107 16.15 -3.45 -12.29
N LEU A 108 15.16 -2.81 -11.70
CA LEU A 108 14.08 -2.10 -12.38
C LEU A 108 14.34 -0.61 -12.28
N GLU A 109 14.54 0.05 -13.41
CA GLU A 109 14.57 1.50 -13.45
C GLU A 109 13.17 2.05 -13.69
N TYR A 110 12.72 2.89 -12.78
CA TYR A 110 11.40 3.48 -12.81
C TYR A 110 11.50 4.99 -13.05
N ASN A 111 11.02 5.42 -14.22
CA ASN A 111 11.20 6.80 -14.70
C ASN A 111 9.96 7.69 -14.51
N HIS A 112 8.89 7.14 -13.94
CA HIS A 112 7.64 7.86 -13.71
C HIS A 112 7.40 8.02 -12.20
N GLY A 113 6.93 9.19 -11.77
CA GLY A 113 6.45 9.37 -10.40
C GLY A 113 4.95 9.10 -10.32
N PHE A 114 4.51 8.45 -9.25
CA PHE A 114 3.10 8.31 -8.90
C PHE A 114 2.87 8.82 -7.49
N ALA A 115 1.73 9.46 -7.28
CA ALA A 115 1.28 9.89 -5.97
C ALA A 115 -0.23 9.70 -5.86
N ALA A 116 -0.71 9.42 -4.64
CA ALA A 116 -2.11 9.60 -4.31
C ALA A 116 -2.37 11.09 -4.13
N ASP A 117 -3.46 11.58 -4.71
CA ASP A 117 -3.93 12.96 -4.57
C ASP A 117 -5.44 12.94 -4.35
N PHE A 118 -5.87 13.27 -3.15
CA PHE A 118 -7.28 13.25 -2.79
C PHE A 118 -7.86 14.64 -2.79
N ASP A 119 -8.99 14.78 -3.48
CA ASP A 119 -9.82 15.97 -3.40
C ASP A 119 -10.98 15.75 -2.43
N LEU A 120 -11.38 16.83 -1.76
CA LEU A 120 -12.46 16.85 -0.79
C LEU A 120 -13.42 17.96 -1.18
N ALA A 121 -14.68 17.60 -1.44
CA ALA A 121 -15.69 18.55 -1.85
C ALA A 121 -17.04 18.32 -1.15
N LEU A 122 -17.80 19.40 -0.96
CA LEU A 122 -19.20 19.31 -0.58
C LEU A 122 -20.01 18.78 -1.76
N SER A 123 -20.68 17.64 -1.59
CA SER A 123 -21.53 17.08 -2.63
C SER A 123 -22.97 17.57 -2.49
N LYS A 124 -23.58 17.41 -1.32
CA LYS A 124 -24.95 17.87 -1.04
C LYS A 124 -25.20 18.02 0.45
N VAL A 125 -26.26 18.75 0.77
CA VAL A 125 -26.79 18.92 2.14
C VAL A 125 -28.27 18.55 2.13
N GLU A 126 -28.69 17.73 3.07
CA GLU A 126 -30.08 17.30 3.24
C GLU A 126 -30.54 17.57 4.67
N ASP A 127 -31.66 18.29 4.82
CA ASP A 127 -32.24 18.61 6.13
C ASP A 127 -33.36 17.62 6.49
N ASN A 128 -33.23 17.00 7.67
CA ASN A 128 -34.35 16.27 8.29
C ASN A 128 -34.98 17.19 9.33
N LEU A 129 -36.14 17.81 8.93
CA LEU A 129 -36.84 18.78 9.76
C LEU A 129 -37.45 18.15 11.01
N LEU A 130 -37.87 16.90 10.96
CA LEU A 130 -38.48 16.19 12.09
C LEU A 130 -37.43 15.83 13.16
N ALA A 131 -36.28 15.38 12.73
CA ALA A 131 -35.17 15.01 13.62
C ALA A 131 -34.29 16.20 14.04
N LYS A 132 -34.51 17.40 13.49
CA LYS A 132 -33.66 18.58 13.65
C LYS A 132 -32.19 18.26 13.32
N GLN A 133 -31.97 17.46 12.31
CA GLN A 133 -30.65 17.02 11.87
C GLN A 133 -30.39 17.46 10.42
N ARG A 134 -29.14 17.55 10.08
CA ARG A 134 -28.63 17.84 8.77
C ARG A 134 -27.66 16.75 8.37
N THR A 135 -27.83 16.15 7.19
CA THR A 135 -26.85 15.26 6.60
C THR A 135 -26.02 16.02 5.58
N ILE A 136 -24.72 16.04 5.80
CA ILE A 136 -23.73 16.67 4.93
C ILE A 136 -22.99 15.55 4.20
N TRP A 137 -23.08 15.54 2.87
CA TRP A 137 -22.42 14.57 2.04
C TRP A 137 -21.13 15.13 1.49
N ILE A 138 -20.01 14.48 1.83
CA ILE A 138 -18.68 14.84 1.39
C ILE A 138 -18.26 13.87 0.32
N SER A 139 -17.85 14.40 -0.84
CA SER A 139 -17.16 13.63 -1.88
C SER A 139 -15.68 13.59 -1.58
N VAL A 140 -15.11 12.40 -1.63
CA VAL A 140 -13.66 12.17 -1.62
C VAL A 140 -13.30 11.49 -2.92
N LYS A 141 -12.43 12.10 -3.71
CA LYS A 141 -12.00 11.60 -5.01
C LYS A 141 -10.48 11.46 -5.05
N ASN A 142 -10.00 10.33 -5.54
CA ASN A 142 -8.59 10.14 -5.82
C ASN A 142 -8.27 10.63 -7.24
N ASN A 143 -7.69 11.83 -7.36
CA ASN A 143 -7.21 12.39 -8.63
C ASN A 143 -5.76 11.96 -8.94
N GLY A 144 -5.12 11.26 -8.03
CA GLY A 144 -3.78 10.73 -8.19
C GLY A 144 -3.72 9.52 -9.11
N THR A 145 -2.55 8.98 -9.22
CA THR A 145 -2.23 7.81 -10.06
C THR A 145 -1.95 6.55 -9.23
N LEU A 146 -2.06 6.64 -7.90
CA LEU A 146 -1.80 5.56 -6.97
C LEU A 146 -3.01 5.33 -6.07
N MET A 147 -3.37 4.07 -5.82
CA MET A 147 -4.36 3.69 -4.81
C MET A 147 -3.82 4.02 -3.41
N ASP A 148 -4.62 4.60 -2.56
CA ASP A 148 -4.28 4.80 -1.15
C ASP A 148 -5.53 4.82 -0.27
N THR A 149 -5.30 4.76 1.02
CA THR A 149 -6.31 4.78 2.07
C THR A 149 -6.24 6.06 2.87
N GLY A 150 -7.37 6.44 3.43
CA GLY A 150 -7.42 7.59 4.31
C GLY A 150 -8.63 7.59 5.21
N LYS A 151 -8.86 8.72 5.85
CA LYS A 151 -10.06 8.97 6.64
C LYS A 151 -10.50 10.42 6.46
N VAL A 152 -11.82 10.63 6.51
CA VAL A 152 -12.42 11.96 6.71
C VAL A 152 -12.79 12.08 8.18
N GLU A 153 -12.35 13.14 8.83
CA GLU A 153 -12.68 13.49 10.20
C GLU A 153 -13.52 14.78 10.20
N MET A 154 -14.56 14.81 11.05
CA MET A 154 -15.43 15.97 11.19
C MET A 154 -15.12 16.76 12.46
N TYR A 155 -15.15 18.08 12.34
CA TYR A 155 -15.01 19.03 13.43
C TYR A 155 -16.20 19.97 13.41
N VAL A 156 -16.77 20.27 14.57
CA VAL A 156 -17.84 21.23 14.77
C VAL A 156 -17.35 22.28 15.77
N ASP A 157 -17.42 23.56 15.38
CA ASP A 157 -16.90 24.71 16.17
C ASP A 157 -15.46 24.49 16.65
N GLY A 158 -14.63 23.95 15.77
CA GLY A 158 -13.21 23.67 16.02
C GLY A 158 -12.94 22.47 16.93
N ARG A 159 -13.97 21.74 17.37
CA ARG A 159 -13.84 20.54 18.20
C ARG A 159 -14.06 19.30 17.37
N LYS A 160 -13.19 18.32 17.52
CA LYS A 160 -13.34 17.02 16.86
C LYS A 160 -14.55 16.28 17.43
N THR A 161 -15.49 15.86 16.58
CA THR A 161 -16.71 15.16 17.00
C THR A 161 -16.49 13.70 17.36
N GLY A 162 -15.39 13.12 16.93
CA GLY A 162 -15.13 11.67 17.01
C GLY A 162 -15.60 10.92 15.79
N ASP A 163 -16.45 11.50 14.95
CA ASP A 163 -16.89 10.89 13.69
C ASP A 163 -15.76 10.87 12.70
N LYS A 164 -15.46 9.67 12.21
CA LYS A 164 -14.46 9.43 11.19
C LYS A 164 -14.91 8.31 10.28
N VAL A 165 -14.74 8.47 9.00
CA VAL A 165 -15.02 7.43 8.00
C VAL A 165 -13.75 7.14 7.21
N HIS A 166 -13.38 5.87 7.20
CA HIS A 166 -12.23 5.39 6.42
C HIS A 166 -12.64 5.16 4.97
N TYR A 167 -11.70 5.42 4.08
CA TYR A 167 -11.84 5.13 2.66
C TYR A 167 -10.56 4.49 2.12
N GLU A 168 -10.76 3.71 1.06
CA GLU A 168 -9.73 3.19 0.17
C GLU A 168 -10.21 3.48 -1.24
N LEU A 169 -9.40 4.16 -2.05
CA LEU A 169 -9.79 4.61 -3.38
C LEU A 169 -8.69 4.35 -4.39
N ALA A 170 -9.05 3.67 -5.47
CA ALA A 170 -8.22 3.54 -6.66
C ALA A 170 -8.10 4.88 -7.41
N PRO A 171 -7.13 5.03 -8.32
CA PRO A 171 -7.03 6.20 -9.20
C PRO A 171 -8.36 6.49 -9.93
N GLY A 172 -8.82 7.74 -9.84
CA GLY A 172 -10.07 8.19 -10.45
C GLY A 172 -11.34 7.83 -9.70
N GLU A 173 -11.27 6.98 -8.68
CA GLU A 173 -12.44 6.59 -7.89
C GLU A 173 -12.90 7.71 -6.97
N GLU A 174 -14.23 7.79 -6.79
CA GLU A 174 -14.91 8.75 -5.93
C GLU A 174 -15.84 8.04 -4.96
N LYS A 175 -15.87 8.49 -3.71
CA LYS A 175 -16.76 8.00 -2.66
C LYS A 175 -17.51 9.13 -1.99
N LEU A 176 -18.82 8.96 -1.84
CA LEU A 176 -19.67 9.87 -1.08
C LEU A 176 -19.81 9.39 0.36
N ILE A 177 -19.49 10.26 1.30
CA ILE A 177 -19.49 9.97 2.74
C ILE A 177 -20.49 10.88 3.44
N PRO A 178 -21.53 10.33 4.10
CA PRO A 178 -22.48 11.11 4.87
C PRO A 178 -21.97 11.37 6.29
N PHE A 179 -22.18 12.60 6.76
CA PHE A 179 -22.03 12.99 8.15
C PHE A 179 -23.32 13.63 8.65
N ILE A 180 -23.74 13.30 9.85
CA ILE A 180 -24.96 13.83 10.46
C ILE A 180 -24.57 14.82 11.53
N VAL A 181 -25.12 16.03 11.48
CA VAL A 181 -24.95 17.09 12.47
C VAL A 181 -26.31 17.56 12.96
N ASP A 182 -26.39 18.08 14.18
CA ASP A 182 -27.57 18.77 14.66
C ASP A 182 -27.78 20.05 13.83
N LYS A 183 -29.02 20.35 13.50
CA LYS A 183 -29.37 21.52 12.72
C LYS A 183 -29.36 22.76 13.63
N ASP A 184 -28.19 23.30 13.89
CA ASP A 184 -28.02 24.61 14.51
C ASP A 184 -27.49 25.61 13.46
N SER A 185 -28.11 26.78 13.39
CA SER A 185 -27.90 27.71 12.26
C SER A 185 -26.56 28.40 12.23
N ASN A 186 -25.74 28.27 13.29
CA ASN A 186 -24.48 29.02 13.45
C ASN A 186 -23.24 28.13 13.67
N GLN A 187 -23.34 26.83 13.45
CA GLN A 187 -22.17 25.96 13.63
C GLN A 187 -21.24 26.00 12.44
N SER A 188 -19.94 26.15 12.71
CA SER A 188 -18.88 25.96 11.73
C SER A 188 -18.57 24.48 11.63
N VAL A 189 -18.74 23.88 10.45
CA VAL A 189 -18.41 22.47 10.21
C VAL A 189 -17.20 22.37 9.30
N VAL A 190 -16.20 21.62 9.74
CA VAL A 190 -14.95 21.41 9.01
C VAL A 190 -14.72 19.92 8.84
N PHE A 191 -14.39 19.52 7.63
CA PHE A 191 -13.98 18.17 7.29
C PHE A 191 -12.51 18.16 6.93
N ALA A 192 -11.76 17.23 7.46
CA ALA A 192 -10.33 17.12 7.24
C ALA A 192 -9.92 15.70 6.87
N THR A 193 -9.03 15.61 5.91
CA THR A 193 -8.23 14.42 5.60
C THR A 193 -6.76 14.75 5.86
N LYS A 194 -5.84 13.79 5.68
CA LYS A 194 -4.40 14.08 5.70
C LYS A 194 -3.94 15.00 4.55
N TYR A 195 -4.77 15.15 3.51
CA TYR A 195 -4.42 15.91 2.29
C TYR A 195 -5.12 17.27 2.20
N LYS A 196 -6.39 17.35 2.62
CA LYS A 196 -7.26 18.51 2.38
C LYS A 196 -8.12 18.83 3.59
N VAL A 197 -8.49 20.10 3.70
CA VAL A 197 -9.46 20.62 4.67
C VAL A 197 -10.56 21.32 3.89
N LEU A 198 -11.81 21.02 4.24
CA LEU A 198 -13.01 21.65 3.69
C LEU A 198 -13.81 22.28 4.83
N SER A 199 -14.08 23.55 4.75
CA SER A 199 -14.94 24.29 5.68
C SER A 199 -16.29 24.59 5.04
N ILE A 200 -17.37 24.41 5.79
CA ILE A 200 -18.75 24.63 5.34
C ILE A 200 -19.45 25.55 6.34
#